data_81d4fc04c18ef8b58465426bf3d5e2a3
#
_entry.id   81d4fc04c18ef8b58465426bf3d5e2a3
#
_cell.length_a   1.000
_cell.length_b   1.000
_cell.length_c   1.000
_cell.angle_alpha   90.00
_cell.angle_beta   90.00
_cell.angle_gamma   90.00
#
_symmetry.space_group_name_H-M   'P 1'
#
loop_
_entity.id
_entity.type
_entity.pdbx_description
1 polymer ?
#
loop_
_entity_poly.entity_id
_entity_poly.type
_entity_poly.pdbx_seq_one_letter_code
_entity_poly.pdbx_strand_id
1 'polypeptide(L)'
;MIISSLQSERGYGAKWQRERRKFLESNPFCVKCYEEGHITMATVVDHIIPHRGDQKLFWDRSNWQPLCEHHHNVKTMTEDRYVEYKF
;
A
#
# COMPACT_ATOMS: atom_id res chain seq x y z
N MET A 1 -23.62 -6.51 2.37
CA MET A 1 -23.12 -7.77 2.03
C MET A 1 -22.64 -7.84 0.61
N ILE A 2 -23.43 -7.47 -0.30
CA ILE A 2 -23.01 -7.45 -1.68
C ILE A 2 -21.82 -6.54 -1.87
N ILE A 3 -21.78 -5.46 -1.14
CA ILE A 3 -20.67 -4.53 -1.22
C ILE A 3 -19.36 -5.19 -0.83
N SER A 4 -19.39 -6.04 0.17
CA SER A 4 -18.19 -6.76 0.57
C SER A 4 -17.68 -7.66 -0.55
N SER A 5 -18.59 -8.34 -1.22
CA SER A 5 -18.24 -9.20 -2.33
C SER A 5 -17.56 -8.40 -3.43
N LEU A 6 -18.13 -7.25 -3.73
CA LEU A 6 -17.56 -6.41 -4.77
C LEU A 6 -16.16 -5.94 -4.42
N GLN A 7 -15.97 -5.59 -3.16
CA GLN A 7 -14.64 -5.17 -2.71
C GLN A 7 -13.64 -6.30 -2.81
N SER A 8 -14.06 -7.49 -2.47
CA SER A 8 -13.20 -8.66 -2.58
C SER A 8 -12.81 -8.91 -4.02
N GLU A 9 -13.76 -8.75 -4.93
CA GLU A 9 -13.51 -8.95 -6.33
C GLU A 9 -12.48 -7.96 -6.88
N ARG A 10 -12.34 -6.83 -6.23
CA ARG A 10 -11.36 -5.83 -6.64
C ARG A 10 -10.03 -6.00 -5.96
N GLY A 11 -9.85 -7.05 -5.19
CA GLY A 11 -8.60 -7.29 -4.50
C GLY A 11 -8.51 -6.66 -3.13
N TYR A 12 -9.58 -6.09 -2.62
CA TYR A 12 -9.58 -5.39 -1.34
C TYR A 12 -10.38 -6.12 -0.30
N GLY A 13 -10.26 -7.38 -0.19
CA GLY A 13 -10.98 -8.13 0.80
C GLY A 13 -10.11 -8.60 1.93
N ALA A 14 -10.56 -9.68 2.57
CA ALA A 14 -9.86 -10.24 3.71
C ALA A 14 -8.44 -10.67 3.34
N LYS A 15 -8.25 -11.14 2.11
CA LYS A 15 -6.92 -11.58 1.70
C LYS A 15 -5.92 -10.42 1.76
N TRP A 16 -6.33 -9.25 1.22
CA TRP A 16 -5.45 -8.09 1.25
C TRP A 16 -5.15 -7.67 2.69
N GLN A 17 -6.17 -7.66 3.54
CA GLN A 17 -5.99 -7.28 4.92
C GLN A 17 -4.99 -8.20 5.63
N ARG A 18 -5.07 -9.49 5.37
CA ARG A 18 -4.14 -10.45 5.95
C ARG A 18 -2.73 -10.24 5.43
N GLU A 19 -2.59 -10.07 4.12
CA GLU A 19 -1.27 -9.98 3.51
C GLU A 19 -0.57 -8.69 3.90
N ARG A 20 -1.30 -7.58 3.94
CA ARG A 20 -0.68 -6.33 4.34
C ARG A 20 -0.22 -6.37 5.79
N ARG A 21 -1.03 -7.01 6.63
CA ARG A 21 -0.66 -7.14 8.05
C ARG A 21 0.62 -7.95 8.21
N LYS A 22 0.72 -9.07 7.50
CA LYS A 22 1.92 -9.88 7.54
C LYS A 22 3.13 -9.10 7.04
N PHE A 23 2.95 -8.35 5.98
CA PHE A 23 4.04 -7.57 5.43
C PHE A 23 4.54 -6.55 6.43
N LEU A 24 3.62 -5.85 7.11
CA LEU A 24 4.01 -4.86 8.11
C LEU A 24 4.66 -5.49 9.34
N GLU A 25 4.28 -6.72 9.67
CA GLU A 25 4.94 -7.41 10.77
C GLU A 25 6.40 -7.70 10.44
N SER A 26 6.69 -8.01 9.20
CA SER A 26 8.06 -8.26 8.75
C SER A 26 8.81 -6.99 8.39
N ASN A 27 8.08 -5.91 8.11
CA ASN A 27 8.66 -4.65 7.68
C ASN A 27 8.00 -3.52 8.48
N PRO A 28 8.33 -3.40 9.77
CA PRO A 28 7.56 -2.52 10.65
C PRO A 28 7.87 -1.04 10.54
N PHE A 29 8.94 -0.67 9.84
CA PHE A 29 9.36 0.73 9.81
C PHE A 29 9.20 1.35 8.44
N CYS A 30 8.78 2.62 8.42
CA CYS A 30 8.66 3.38 7.19
C CYS A 30 10.02 3.50 6.49
N VAL A 31 10.09 3.05 5.23
CA VAL A 31 11.37 3.09 4.51
C VAL A 31 11.82 4.51 4.24
N LYS A 32 10.89 5.43 4.01
CA LYS A 32 11.25 6.82 3.74
C LYS A 32 11.79 7.52 4.98
N CYS A 33 11.16 7.28 6.12
CA CYS A 33 11.69 7.83 7.37
C CYS A 33 13.06 7.27 7.66
N TYR A 34 13.23 5.98 7.42
CA TYR A 34 14.52 5.35 7.67
C TYR A 34 15.61 5.97 6.81
N GLU A 35 15.28 6.24 5.54
CA GLU A 35 16.23 6.89 4.64
C GLU A 35 16.60 8.30 5.13
N GLU A 36 15.69 8.93 5.85
CA GLU A 36 15.90 10.27 6.40
C GLU A 36 16.54 10.25 7.78
N GLY A 37 16.87 9.07 8.29
CA GLY A 37 17.48 8.93 9.59
C GLY A 37 16.53 8.84 10.76
N HIS A 38 15.25 8.55 10.48
CA HIS A 38 14.23 8.44 11.52
C HIS A 38 13.69 7.02 11.59
N ILE A 39 13.31 6.61 12.80
CA ILE A 39 12.64 5.33 13.00
C ILE A 39 11.17 5.62 13.28
N THR A 40 10.33 5.32 12.32
CA THR A 40 8.89 5.55 12.44
C THR A 40 8.15 4.30 12.04
N MET A 41 7.15 3.91 12.82
CA MET A 41 6.35 2.74 12.51
C MET A 41 5.57 2.95 11.22
N ALA A 42 5.60 1.95 10.36
CA ALA A 42 4.80 1.98 9.14
C ALA A 42 3.37 1.55 9.48
N THR A 43 2.42 2.19 8.85
CA THR A 43 1.01 1.86 9.02
C THR A 43 0.34 1.57 7.68
N VAL A 44 1.04 1.81 6.59
CA VAL A 44 0.49 1.66 5.24
C VAL A 44 1.42 0.78 4.42
N VAL A 45 0.83 -0.13 3.64
CA VAL A 45 1.58 -0.83 2.59
C VAL A 45 1.25 -0.13 1.30
N ASP A 46 2.27 0.46 0.71
CA ASP A 46 2.14 1.25 -0.51
C ASP A 46 2.74 0.47 -1.68
N HIS A 47 2.25 0.75 -2.88
CA HIS A 47 2.80 0.15 -4.09
C HIS A 47 3.84 1.12 -4.66
N ILE A 48 5.08 0.63 -4.81
CA ILE A 48 6.16 1.47 -5.32
C ILE A 48 5.80 1.99 -6.69
N ILE A 49 5.37 1.08 -7.58
CA ILE A 49 4.83 1.47 -8.87
C ILE A 49 3.32 1.39 -8.75
N PRO A 50 2.59 2.47 -9.04
CA PRO A 50 1.14 2.45 -8.94
C PRO A 50 0.56 1.34 -9.80
N HIS A 51 -0.31 0.52 -9.19
CA HIS A 51 -0.82 -0.66 -9.88
C HIS A 51 -1.89 -0.35 -10.93
N ARG A 52 -2.63 0.73 -10.75
CA ARG A 52 -3.65 1.17 -11.73
C ARG A 52 -4.59 0.06 -12.14
N GLY A 53 -4.94 -0.80 -11.19
CA GLY A 53 -5.83 -1.92 -11.47
C GLY A 53 -5.14 -3.16 -11.98
N ASP A 54 -3.84 -3.12 -12.20
CA ASP A 54 -3.07 -4.28 -12.66
C ASP A 54 -2.86 -5.21 -11.47
N GLN A 55 -3.46 -6.39 -11.54
CA GLN A 55 -3.40 -7.33 -10.43
C GLN A 55 -2.00 -7.89 -10.22
N LYS A 56 -1.20 -7.98 -11.26
CA LYS A 56 0.18 -8.44 -11.10
C LYS A 56 0.96 -7.45 -10.25
N LEU A 57 0.85 -6.17 -10.55
CA LEU A 57 1.52 -5.14 -9.75
C LEU A 57 0.94 -5.07 -8.35
N PHE A 58 -0.38 -5.26 -8.23
CA PHE A 58 -1.03 -5.17 -6.93
C PHE A 58 -0.53 -6.25 -5.97
N TRP A 59 -0.38 -7.47 -6.45
CA TRP A 59 -0.02 -8.61 -5.61
C TRP A 59 1.47 -8.93 -5.60
N ASP A 60 2.27 -8.17 -6.34
CA ASP A 60 3.71 -8.36 -6.38
C ASP A 60 4.33 -7.79 -5.11
N ARG A 61 4.75 -8.67 -4.20
CA ARG A 61 5.29 -8.22 -2.92
C ARG A 61 6.56 -7.39 -3.08
N SER A 62 7.31 -7.60 -4.15
CA SER A 62 8.50 -6.79 -4.40
C SER A 62 8.14 -5.36 -4.78
N ASN A 63 6.87 -5.14 -5.11
CA ASN A 63 6.36 -3.81 -5.43
C ASN A 63 5.71 -3.13 -4.21
N TRP A 64 5.78 -3.74 -3.04
CA TRP A 64 5.20 -3.19 -1.82
C TRP A 64 6.29 -2.51 -1.01
N GLN A 65 5.91 -1.47 -0.29
CA GLN A 65 6.82 -0.83 0.64
C GLN A 65 6.06 -0.36 1.87
N PRO A 66 6.71 -0.40 3.05
CA PRO A 66 6.08 0.07 4.27
C PRO A 66 6.25 1.58 4.38
N LEU A 67 5.16 2.30 4.61
CA LEU A 67 5.21 3.75 4.76
C LEU A 67 4.42 4.17 5.98
N CYS A 68 4.84 5.28 6.59
CA CYS A 68 3.99 5.95 7.56
C CYS A 68 2.94 6.75 6.81
N GLU A 69 1.92 7.20 7.54
CA GLU A 69 0.83 7.92 6.90
C GLU A 69 1.33 9.18 6.20
N HIS A 70 2.26 9.88 6.84
CA HIS A 70 2.80 11.11 6.26
C HIS A 70 3.43 10.87 4.89
N HIS A 71 4.32 9.90 4.80
CA HIS A 71 5.01 9.65 3.53
C HIS A 71 4.10 9.06 2.48
N HIS A 72 3.10 8.29 2.90
CA HIS A 72 2.10 7.81 1.98
C HIS A 72 1.32 8.97 1.37
N ASN A 73 0.94 9.94 2.21
CA ASN A 73 0.21 11.10 1.71
C ASN A 73 1.07 11.96 0.79
N VAL A 74 2.33 12.14 1.14
CA VAL A 74 3.24 12.91 0.29
C VAL A 74 3.37 12.24 -1.07
N LYS A 75 3.57 10.93 -1.09
CA LYS A 75 3.69 10.21 -2.35
C LYS A 75 2.42 10.35 -3.20
N THR A 76 1.27 10.19 -2.57
CA THR A 76 0.01 10.34 -3.28
C THR A 76 -0.12 11.72 -3.90
N MET A 77 0.27 12.74 -3.17
CA MET A 77 0.15 14.10 -3.66
C MET A 77 1.16 14.44 -4.75
N THR A 78 2.35 13.86 -4.69
CA THR A 78 3.43 14.27 -5.59
C THR A 78 3.63 13.33 -6.75
N GLU A 79 3.34 12.04 -6.58
CA GLU A 79 3.62 11.05 -7.61
C GLU A 79 2.36 10.45 -8.23
N ASP A 80 1.31 10.31 -7.43
CA ASP A 80 0.12 9.59 -7.87
C ASP A 80 -1.06 10.49 -8.15
N ARG A 81 -0.94 11.77 -7.93
CA ARG A 81 -2.11 12.65 -7.96
C ARG A 81 -2.76 12.76 -9.33
N TYR A 82 -2.03 12.46 -10.39
CA TYR A 82 -2.59 12.52 -11.74
C TYR A 82 -3.15 11.20 -12.19
N VAL A 83 -3.03 10.18 -11.37
CA VAL A 83 -3.50 8.85 -11.71
C VAL A 83 -4.89 8.67 -11.14
N GLU A 84 -5.80 8.25 -12.01
CA GLU A 84 -7.20 8.06 -11.61
C GLU A 84 -7.38 6.65 -11.12
N TYR A 85 -7.40 6.47 -9.81
CA TYR A 85 -7.71 5.17 -9.22
C TYR A 85 -9.16 5.14 -8.81
N LYS A 86 -9.88 4.18 -9.27
CA LYS A 86 -11.28 4.02 -8.92
C LYS A 86 -11.46 2.71 -8.17
N PHE A 87 -10.90 2.65 -7.01
CA PHE A 87 -10.95 1.44 -6.20
C PHE A 87 -12.04 1.48 -5.17
#